data_023d6186586880b318968d106357065f
#
_entry.id   023d6186586880b318968d106357065f
#
_cell.length_a   1.000
_cell.length_b   1.000
_cell.length_c   1.000
_cell.angle_alpha   90.00
_cell.angle_beta   90.00
_cell.angle_gamma   90.00
#
_symmetry.space_group_name_H-M   'P 1'
#
loop_
_entity.id
_entity.type
_entity.pdbx_description
1 polymer ?
#
loop_
_entity_poly.entity_id
_entity_poly.type
_entity_poly.pdbx_seq_one_letter_code
_entity_poly.pdbx_strand_id
1 'polypeptide(L)'
;ESAKIEITISGGGNTAAAEKLIRDEMAALVRVSPVEKIDYRHNSPAKAEPVYRELKMQVSQSKMVMAFKSDYEDIYTAKLFCMLLGATPFSKLFANVREKMSLCYYCSSAYADRKGTLFIDSGVESCNIEKAKKAIEEQLKAICNGDFTDEELENTKKSLCGGFKSNYDSIYDIMGWYAAQNTRNTAFTPEEINERIAKLTREDIISCAKTFKPDTVFVIRGEEEEDCDE
;
A
#
# COMPACT_ATOMS: atom_id res chain seq x y z
N GLU A 1 -11.20 -16.79 25.54
CA GLU A 1 -10.46 -16.73 26.82
C GLU A 1 -8.98 -16.38 26.62
N SER A 2 -8.36 -16.73 25.49
CA SER A 2 -6.91 -16.50 25.21
C SER A 2 -6.64 -15.40 24.18
N ALA A 3 -7.62 -14.93 23.41
CA ALA A 3 -7.40 -13.93 22.35
C ALA A 3 -6.89 -12.59 22.92
N LYS A 4 -5.98 -11.93 22.21
CA LYS A 4 -5.64 -10.53 22.47
C LYS A 4 -6.87 -9.66 22.23
N ILE A 5 -7.19 -8.77 23.16
CA ILE A 5 -8.29 -7.83 23.04
C ILE A 5 -7.70 -6.43 23.03
N GLU A 6 -8.09 -5.63 22.05
CA GLU A 6 -7.78 -4.23 21.94
C GLU A 6 -9.09 -3.45 21.84
N ILE A 7 -9.22 -2.41 22.64
CA ILE A 7 -10.44 -1.60 22.73
C ILE A 7 -10.06 -0.16 22.42
N THR A 8 -10.69 0.41 21.42
CA THR A 8 -10.53 1.82 21.07
C THR A 8 -11.84 2.55 21.33
N ILE A 9 -11.77 3.67 22.04
CA ILE A 9 -12.92 4.50 22.38
C ILE A 9 -12.70 5.87 21.77
N SER A 10 -13.71 6.39 21.09
CA SER A 10 -13.75 7.76 20.62
C SER A 10 -15.14 8.35 20.78
N GLY A 11 -15.23 9.61 21.14
CA GLY A 11 -16.52 10.32 21.30
C GLY A 11 -16.43 11.54 22.19
N GLY A 12 -17.53 12.29 22.25
CA GLY A 12 -17.70 13.38 23.19
C GLY A 12 -18.14 12.86 24.56
N GLY A 13 -17.51 13.34 25.63
CA GLY A 13 -17.87 12.95 26.99
C GLY A 13 -16.63 12.66 27.86
N ASN A 14 -16.84 12.05 29.01
CA ASN A 14 -15.77 11.72 29.93
C ASN A 14 -15.11 10.41 29.54
N THR A 15 -14.12 10.50 28.66
CA THR A 15 -13.36 9.33 28.16
C THR A 15 -12.62 8.60 29.27
N ALA A 16 -12.16 9.30 30.33
CA ALA A 16 -11.48 8.69 31.46
C ALA A 16 -12.44 7.82 32.31
N ALA A 17 -13.71 8.26 32.48
CA ALA A 17 -14.70 7.44 33.15
C ALA A 17 -15.06 6.18 32.32
N ALA A 18 -15.19 6.33 31.01
CA ALA A 18 -15.43 5.21 30.12
C ALA A 18 -14.26 4.22 30.12
N GLU A 19 -13.02 4.71 30.06
CA GLU A 19 -11.82 3.87 30.15
C GLU A 19 -11.79 3.10 31.48
N LYS A 20 -12.06 3.79 32.62
CA LYS A 20 -12.09 3.14 33.93
C LYS A 20 -13.12 2.02 33.99
N LEU A 21 -14.36 2.30 33.55
CA LEU A 21 -15.42 1.29 33.51
C LEU A 21 -15.02 0.05 32.70
N ILE A 22 -14.50 0.25 31.51
CA ILE A 22 -14.08 -0.87 30.63
C ILE A 22 -12.93 -1.65 31.26
N ARG A 23 -11.96 -0.97 31.88
CA ARG A 23 -10.87 -1.66 32.59
C ARG A 23 -11.36 -2.50 33.75
N ASP A 24 -12.31 -1.95 34.55
CA ASP A 24 -12.89 -2.67 35.67
C ASP A 24 -13.66 -3.92 35.21
N GLU A 25 -14.49 -3.79 34.16
CA GLU A 25 -15.22 -4.92 33.58
C GLU A 25 -14.29 -5.97 32.92
N MET A 26 -13.27 -5.52 32.22
CA MET A 26 -12.28 -6.43 31.61
C MET A 26 -11.43 -7.16 32.64
N ALA A 27 -11.14 -6.54 33.79
CA ALA A 27 -10.42 -7.18 34.88
C ALA A 27 -11.23 -8.27 35.57
N ALA A 28 -12.56 -8.21 35.51
CA ALA A 28 -13.46 -9.25 36.02
C ALA A 28 -13.53 -10.50 35.14
N LEU A 29 -13.05 -10.43 33.90
CA LEU A 29 -13.06 -11.57 32.97
C LEU A 29 -11.97 -12.57 33.33
N VAL A 30 -12.36 -13.82 33.53
CA VAL A 30 -11.39 -14.91 33.70
C VAL A 30 -10.75 -15.21 32.35
N ARG A 31 -9.44 -15.01 32.27
CA ARG A 31 -8.65 -15.26 31.06
C ARG A 31 -7.61 -16.33 31.30
N VAL A 32 -7.58 -17.30 30.42
CA VAL A 32 -6.62 -18.42 30.49
C VAL A 32 -5.53 -18.20 29.44
N SER A 33 -4.29 -17.99 29.90
CA SER A 33 -3.12 -17.81 29.05
C SER A 33 -3.35 -16.81 27.90
N PRO A 34 -3.65 -15.53 28.21
CA PRO A 34 -3.92 -14.53 27.16
C PRO A 34 -2.70 -14.35 26.28
N VAL A 35 -2.92 -14.20 24.98
CA VAL A 35 -1.86 -13.84 24.04
C VAL A 35 -1.46 -12.38 24.30
N GLU A 36 -0.27 -12.17 24.82
CA GLU A 36 0.21 -10.83 25.17
C GLU A 36 0.73 -10.05 23.96
N LYS A 37 1.38 -10.76 23.03
CA LYS A 37 1.99 -10.14 21.86
C LYS A 37 1.64 -10.90 20.59
N ILE A 38 1.13 -10.16 19.60
CA ILE A 38 0.92 -10.66 18.25
C ILE A 38 1.85 -9.90 17.33
N ASP A 39 2.63 -10.62 16.54
CA ASP A 39 3.34 -10.02 15.42
C ASP A 39 2.37 -9.91 14.23
N TYR A 40 2.02 -8.68 13.89
CA TYR A 40 1.14 -8.39 12.76
C TYR A 40 1.89 -8.23 11.44
N ARG A 41 3.22 -8.20 11.47
CA ARG A 41 4.04 -8.09 10.28
C ARG A 41 4.49 -9.47 9.83
N HIS A 42 3.95 -9.92 8.72
CA HIS A 42 4.26 -11.20 8.10
C HIS A 42 4.98 -10.99 6.76
N ASN A 43 6.18 -10.48 6.81
CA ASN A 43 7.02 -10.40 5.62
C ASN A 43 7.51 -11.80 5.27
N SER A 44 7.30 -12.19 4.02
CA SER A 44 7.98 -13.33 3.42
C SER A 44 8.96 -12.81 2.38
N PRO A 45 10.15 -13.42 2.23
CA PRO A 45 11.08 -13.01 1.20
C PRO A 45 10.45 -13.16 -0.20
N ALA A 46 10.91 -12.36 -1.14
CA ALA A 46 10.56 -12.58 -2.54
C ALA A 46 11.07 -13.97 -2.99
N LYS A 47 10.35 -14.59 -3.90
CA LYS A 47 10.78 -15.84 -4.53
C LYS A 47 12.10 -15.64 -5.27
N ALA A 48 12.92 -16.69 -5.36
CA ALA A 48 14.18 -16.65 -6.10
C ALA A 48 13.94 -16.31 -7.59
N GLU A 49 12.86 -16.85 -8.14
CA GLU A 49 12.38 -16.52 -9.48
C GLU A 49 10.91 -16.09 -9.40
N PRO A 50 10.53 -14.99 -10.07
CA PRO A 50 9.15 -14.54 -10.11
C PRO A 50 8.24 -15.61 -10.74
N VAL A 51 7.07 -15.80 -10.13
CA VAL A 51 6.08 -16.77 -10.62
C VAL A 51 5.06 -16.08 -11.51
N TYR A 52 4.90 -16.58 -12.72
CA TYR A 52 3.80 -16.20 -13.61
C TYR A 52 2.64 -17.19 -13.47
N ARG A 53 1.43 -16.67 -13.36
CA ARG A 53 0.18 -17.46 -13.36
C ARG A 53 -0.83 -16.77 -14.25
N GLU A 54 -1.51 -17.56 -15.06
CA GLU A 54 -2.57 -17.08 -15.94
C GLU A 54 -3.82 -17.94 -15.79
N LEU A 55 -4.98 -17.30 -15.79
CA LEU A 55 -6.29 -17.93 -15.78
C LEU A 55 -7.12 -17.32 -16.91
N LYS A 56 -7.69 -18.14 -17.78
CA LYS A 56 -8.63 -17.71 -18.81
C LYS A 56 -10.03 -17.67 -18.24
N MET A 57 -10.74 -16.60 -18.48
CA MET A 57 -12.11 -16.39 -18.00
C MET A 57 -12.92 -15.58 -19.02
N GLN A 58 -14.25 -15.73 -18.99
CA GLN A 58 -15.14 -14.86 -19.73
C GLN A 58 -15.21 -13.48 -19.05
N VAL A 59 -14.31 -12.62 -19.40
CA VAL A 59 -14.24 -11.23 -18.95
C VAL A 59 -14.05 -10.33 -20.15
N SER A 60 -14.71 -9.18 -20.14
CA SER A 60 -14.60 -8.17 -21.21
C SER A 60 -13.24 -7.47 -21.26
N GLN A 61 -12.43 -7.61 -20.22
CA GLN A 61 -11.14 -6.97 -20.10
C GLN A 61 -10.22 -7.85 -19.29
N SER A 62 -9.02 -8.06 -19.78
CA SER A 62 -7.98 -8.75 -19.02
C SER A 62 -7.51 -7.91 -17.84
N LYS A 63 -7.10 -8.59 -16.78
CA LYS A 63 -6.55 -7.95 -15.57
C LYS A 63 -5.18 -8.54 -15.28
N MET A 64 -4.24 -7.69 -14.92
CA MET A 64 -2.90 -8.11 -14.51
C MET A 64 -2.58 -7.51 -13.15
N VAL A 65 -2.13 -8.36 -12.23
CA VAL A 65 -1.59 -7.95 -10.94
C VAL A 65 -0.14 -8.38 -10.85
N MET A 66 0.74 -7.41 -10.58
CA MET A 66 2.14 -7.65 -10.32
C MET A 66 2.43 -7.42 -8.84
N ALA A 67 3.07 -8.38 -8.19
CA ALA A 67 3.46 -8.29 -6.78
C ALA A 67 4.97 -8.19 -6.65
N PHE A 68 5.42 -7.21 -5.86
CA PHE A 68 6.82 -7.02 -5.49
C PHE A 68 6.94 -7.04 -3.98
N LYS A 69 7.97 -7.68 -3.45
CA LYS A 69 8.21 -7.81 -2.01
C LYS A 69 9.43 -7.07 -1.55
N SER A 70 9.34 -6.52 -0.35
CA SER A 70 10.41 -5.79 0.31
C SER A 70 10.39 -6.05 1.81
N ASP A 71 11.55 -6.04 2.41
CA ASP A 71 11.78 -6.04 3.86
C ASP A 71 12.04 -4.63 4.41
N TYR A 72 11.85 -3.59 3.59
CA TYR A 72 12.07 -2.22 4.02
C TYR A 72 11.22 -1.86 5.24
N GLU A 73 11.87 -1.34 6.29
CA GLU A 73 11.23 -1.20 7.59
C GLU A 73 10.31 0.02 7.69
N ASP A 74 10.71 1.16 7.09
CA ASP A 74 9.90 2.38 7.17
C ASP A 74 8.73 2.33 6.21
N ILE A 75 7.57 2.01 6.78
CA ILE A 75 6.30 1.90 6.04
C ILE A 75 5.86 3.22 5.40
N TYR A 76 6.23 4.38 5.95
CA TYR A 76 5.82 5.68 5.43
C TYR A 76 6.63 6.08 4.20
N THR A 77 7.92 5.78 4.20
CA THR A 77 8.74 5.87 2.98
C THR A 77 8.22 4.93 1.88
N ALA A 78 7.87 3.68 2.24
CA ALA A 78 7.31 2.74 1.28
C ALA A 78 5.93 3.17 0.75
N LYS A 79 5.08 3.78 1.58
CA LYS A 79 3.81 4.38 1.14
C LYS A 79 4.02 5.56 0.20
N LEU A 80 4.98 6.45 0.51
CA LEU A 80 5.31 7.58 -0.34
C LEU A 80 5.86 7.12 -1.69
N PHE A 81 6.77 6.15 -1.70
CA PHE A 81 7.25 5.51 -2.93
C PHE A 81 6.10 4.89 -3.74
N CYS A 82 5.21 4.12 -3.10
CA CYS A 82 4.04 3.54 -3.75
C CYS A 82 3.16 4.61 -4.40
N MET A 83 2.91 5.74 -3.72
CA MET A 83 2.11 6.83 -4.27
C MET A 83 2.78 7.51 -5.47
N LEU A 84 4.10 7.73 -5.41
CA LEU A 84 4.87 8.27 -6.51
C LEU A 84 4.82 7.35 -7.74
N LEU A 85 4.84 6.04 -7.50
CA LEU A 85 4.78 5.04 -8.56
C LEU A 85 3.42 5.00 -9.24
N GLY A 86 2.29 4.83 -8.48
CA GLY A 86 1.03 4.52 -9.14
C GLY A 86 -0.25 4.83 -8.36
N ALA A 87 -0.21 5.56 -7.23
CA ALA A 87 -1.42 5.78 -6.44
C ALA A 87 -2.00 7.21 -6.53
N THR A 88 -1.54 8.01 -7.51
CA THR A 88 -2.08 9.36 -7.77
C THR A 88 -2.31 9.58 -9.26
N PRO A 89 -3.18 10.55 -9.64
CA PRO A 89 -3.40 10.90 -11.04
C PRO A 89 -2.17 11.52 -11.75
N PHE A 90 -1.12 11.84 -11.03
CA PHE A 90 0.15 12.38 -11.55
C PHE A 90 1.33 11.43 -11.32
N SER A 91 1.05 10.19 -10.91
CA SER A 91 2.06 9.15 -10.68
C SER A 91 2.67 8.62 -11.98
N LYS A 92 3.83 7.98 -11.88
CA LYS A 92 4.56 7.44 -13.04
C LYS A 92 3.74 6.45 -13.86
N LEU A 93 3.02 5.54 -13.21
CA LEU A 93 2.18 4.56 -13.90
C LEU A 93 1.02 5.24 -14.62
N PHE A 94 0.35 6.18 -13.96
CA PHE A 94 -0.75 6.91 -14.57
C PHE A 94 -0.27 7.72 -15.78
N ALA A 95 0.74 8.57 -15.59
CA ALA A 95 1.21 9.48 -16.63
C ALA A 95 1.84 8.75 -17.83
N ASN A 96 2.64 7.72 -17.59
CA ASN A 96 3.41 7.08 -18.66
C ASN A 96 2.71 5.84 -19.24
N VAL A 97 2.21 4.93 -18.40
CA VAL A 97 1.66 3.65 -18.88
C VAL A 97 0.22 3.82 -19.37
N ARG A 98 -0.61 4.56 -18.60
CA ARG A 98 -2.00 4.79 -18.96
C ARG A 98 -2.15 5.90 -19.98
N GLU A 99 -1.67 7.12 -19.69
CA GLU A 99 -1.96 8.28 -20.54
C GLU A 99 -1.07 8.32 -21.79
N LYS A 100 0.25 8.27 -21.61
CA LYS A 100 1.19 8.45 -22.73
C LYS A 100 1.27 7.25 -23.67
N MET A 101 1.31 6.04 -23.11
CA MET A 101 1.42 4.81 -23.90
C MET A 101 0.07 4.19 -24.24
N SER A 102 -1.01 4.58 -23.56
CA SER A 102 -2.37 4.03 -23.73
C SER A 102 -2.46 2.51 -23.65
N LEU A 103 -1.61 1.88 -22.81
CA LEU A 103 -1.50 0.42 -22.72
C LEU A 103 -2.57 -0.20 -21.82
N CYS A 104 -3.23 0.60 -20.98
CA CYS A 104 -4.20 0.09 -20.01
C CYS A 104 -5.26 1.13 -19.67
N TYR A 105 -6.45 0.67 -19.32
CA TYR A 105 -7.57 1.53 -18.88
C TYR A 105 -7.29 2.14 -17.50
N TYR A 106 -6.67 1.37 -16.63
CA TYR A 106 -6.15 1.83 -15.36
C TYR A 106 -4.86 1.10 -15.04
N CYS A 107 -3.98 1.76 -14.32
CA CYS A 107 -2.78 1.18 -13.78
C CYS A 107 -2.49 1.88 -12.44
N SER A 108 -2.56 1.14 -11.36
CA SER A 108 -2.42 1.70 -10.02
C SER A 108 -1.55 0.83 -9.12
N SER A 109 -1.00 1.42 -8.08
CA SER A 109 -0.22 0.70 -7.08
C SER A 109 -0.84 0.80 -5.69
N ALA A 110 -0.69 -0.26 -4.89
CA ALA A 110 -1.09 -0.33 -3.51
C ALA A 110 -0.01 -1.02 -2.67
N TYR A 111 0.21 -0.56 -1.45
CA TYR A 111 1.20 -1.13 -0.54
C TYR A 111 0.54 -1.80 0.67
N ALA A 112 0.71 -3.11 0.78
CA ALA A 112 0.28 -3.91 1.92
C ALA A 112 1.40 -3.92 2.97
N ASP A 113 1.41 -2.94 3.85
CA ASP A 113 2.50 -2.66 4.80
C ASP A 113 2.79 -3.83 5.77
N ARG A 114 1.77 -4.60 6.15
CA ARG A 114 1.96 -5.77 7.01
C ARG A 114 2.63 -6.96 6.33
N LYS A 115 2.62 -6.98 5.01
CA LYS A 115 3.22 -8.03 4.18
C LYS A 115 4.49 -7.57 3.45
N GLY A 116 4.83 -6.28 3.56
CA GLY A 116 5.93 -5.70 2.79
C GLY A 116 5.74 -5.88 1.28
N THR A 117 4.48 -5.87 0.81
CA THR A 117 4.17 -6.21 -0.58
C THR A 117 3.57 -5.00 -1.29
N LEU A 118 4.19 -4.62 -2.39
CA LEU A 118 3.66 -3.68 -3.37
C LEU A 118 2.88 -4.48 -4.41
N PHE A 119 1.64 -4.10 -4.64
CA PHE A 119 0.82 -4.59 -5.75
C PHE A 119 0.68 -3.51 -6.80
N ILE A 120 0.78 -3.89 -8.06
CA ILE A 120 0.43 -3.05 -9.20
C ILE A 120 -0.71 -3.77 -9.91
N ASP A 121 -1.86 -3.13 -9.97
CA ASP A 121 -3.08 -3.64 -10.58
C ASP A 121 -3.38 -2.85 -11.87
N SER A 122 -3.68 -3.55 -12.95
CA SER A 122 -3.98 -2.94 -14.25
C SER A 122 -5.07 -3.68 -15.01
N GLY A 123 -5.96 -2.91 -15.63
CA GLY A 123 -6.91 -3.40 -16.63
C GLY A 123 -6.33 -3.17 -18.03
N VAL A 124 -6.09 -4.24 -18.76
CA VAL A 124 -5.31 -4.21 -19.99
C VAL A 124 -5.97 -5.08 -21.08
N GLU A 125 -5.83 -4.72 -22.33
CA GLU A 125 -6.21 -5.58 -23.44
C GLU A 125 -5.30 -6.81 -23.53
N SER A 126 -5.85 -7.95 -23.93
CA SER A 126 -5.12 -9.23 -23.94
C SER A 126 -3.80 -9.17 -24.71
N CYS A 127 -3.76 -8.45 -25.84
CA CYS A 127 -2.58 -8.27 -26.66
C CYS A 127 -1.53 -7.32 -26.05
N ASN A 128 -1.94 -6.43 -25.15
CA ASN A 128 -1.05 -5.44 -24.54
C ASN A 128 -0.43 -5.89 -23.20
N ILE A 129 -0.77 -7.10 -22.71
CA ILE A 129 -0.31 -7.60 -21.39
C ILE A 129 1.23 -7.54 -21.28
N GLU A 130 1.98 -8.08 -22.23
CA GLU A 130 3.45 -8.08 -22.15
C GLU A 130 4.05 -6.68 -22.33
N LYS A 131 3.44 -5.84 -23.17
CA LYS A 131 3.87 -4.44 -23.35
C LYS A 131 3.64 -3.65 -22.05
N ALA A 132 2.45 -3.80 -21.44
CA ALA A 132 2.09 -3.14 -20.17
C ALA A 132 2.99 -3.61 -19.01
N LYS A 133 3.22 -4.92 -18.88
CA LYS A 133 4.15 -5.48 -17.88
C LYS A 133 5.53 -4.84 -17.99
N LYS A 134 6.11 -4.81 -19.20
CA LYS A 134 7.42 -4.20 -19.44
C LYS A 134 7.43 -2.71 -19.10
N ALA A 135 6.40 -1.98 -19.54
CA ALA A 135 6.28 -0.55 -19.24
C ALA A 135 6.18 -0.27 -17.73
N ILE A 136 5.46 -1.11 -16.97
CA ILE A 136 5.38 -1.02 -15.51
C ILE A 136 6.75 -1.24 -14.86
N GLU A 137 7.47 -2.29 -15.27
CA GLU A 137 8.83 -2.58 -14.78
C GLU A 137 9.81 -1.45 -15.09
N GLU A 138 9.69 -0.81 -16.25
CA GLU A 138 10.47 0.38 -16.62
C GLU A 138 10.19 1.57 -15.71
N GLN A 139 8.92 1.82 -15.32
CA GLN A 139 8.61 2.90 -14.38
C GLN A 139 9.17 2.63 -12.96
N LEU A 140 9.11 1.41 -12.50
CA LEU A 140 9.74 1.02 -11.24
C LEU A 140 11.26 1.27 -11.30
N LYS A 141 11.91 0.83 -12.37
CA LYS A 141 13.34 1.03 -12.60
C LYS A 141 13.71 2.50 -12.72
N ALA A 142 12.87 3.31 -13.35
CA ALA A 142 13.05 4.76 -13.45
C ALA A 142 13.14 5.39 -12.06
N ILE A 143 12.22 5.06 -11.12
CA ILE A 143 12.29 5.55 -9.74
C ILE A 143 13.55 5.04 -9.03
N CYS A 144 13.94 3.78 -9.21
CA CYS A 144 15.19 3.24 -8.64
C CYS A 144 16.44 4.00 -9.12
N ASN A 145 16.40 4.58 -10.31
CA ASN A 145 17.47 5.39 -10.88
C ASN A 145 17.35 6.89 -10.56
N GLY A 146 16.30 7.30 -9.83
CA GLY A 146 16.05 8.69 -9.48
C GLY A 146 15.41 9.51 -10.60
N ASP A 147 14.81 8.88 -11.60
CA ASP A 147 14.13 9.55 -12.71
C ASP A 147 12.71 9.99 -12.28
N PHE A 148 12.68 10.99 -11.42
CA PHE A 148 11.49 11.72 -11.02
C PHE A 148 11.90 13.14 -10.59
N THR A 149 11.01 14.10 -10.75
CA THR A 149 11.31 15.51 -10.42
C THR A 149 11.09 15.79 -8.93
N ASP A 150 11.67 16.88 -8.44
CA ASP A 150 11.40 17.36 -7.08
C ASP A 150 9.93 17.78 -6.92
N GLU A 151 9.34 18.32 -8.00
CA GLU A 151 7.92 18.65 -8.02
C GLU A 151 7.03 17.41 -7.87
N GLU A 152 7.33 16.31 -8.57
CA GLU A 152 6.61 15.04 -8.43
C GLU A 152 6.70 14.52 -6.99
N LEU A 153 7.89 14.58 -6.37
CA LEU A 153 8.08 14.17 -4.99
C LEU A 153 7.29 15.05 -4.03
N GLU A 154 7.40 16.37 -4.14
CA GLU A 154 6.71 17.31 -3.24
C GLU A 154 5.18 17.24 -3.40
N ASN A 155 4.66 17.08 -4.62
CA ASN A 155 3.23 16.87 -4.84
C ASN A 155 2.74 15.55 -4.24
N THR A 156 3.55 14.49 -4.32
CA THR A 156 3.24 13.20 -3.70
C THR A 156 3.23 13.30 -2.17
N LYS A 157 4.22 13.99 -1.56
CA LYS A 157 4.22 14.27 -0.12
C LYS A 157 2.97 15.03 0.32
N LYS A 158 2.61 16.09 -0.39
CA LYS A 158 1.40 16.88 -0.09
C LYS A 158 0.13 16.00 -0.15
N SER A 159 0.03 15.14 -1.16
CA SER A 159 -1.11 14.22 -1.31
C SER A 159 -1.19 13.22 -0.15
N LEU A 160 -0.08 12.58 0.22
CA LEU A 160 -0.03 11.63 1.33
C LEU A 160 -0.35 12.30 2.66
N CYS A 161 0.26 13.46 2.92
CA CYS A 161 0.02 14.24 4.15
C CYS A 161 -1.43 14.72 4.24
N GLY A 162 -2.03 15.13 3.11
CA GLY A 162 -3.44 15.50 3.04
C GLY A 162 -4.36 14.34 3.40
N GLY A 163 -4.08 13.15 2.86
CA GLY A 163 -4.81 11.94 3.21
C GLY A 163 -4.72 11.58 4.70
N PHE A 164 -3.59 11.82 5.35
CA PHE A 164 -3.49 11.58 6.79
C PHE A 164 -4.22 12.63 7.64
N LYS A 165 -4.25 13.88 7.19
CA LYS A 165 -5.02 14.92 7.88
C LYS A 165 -6.52 14.66 7.82
N SER A 166 -7.04 14.10 6.73
CA SER A 166 -8.46 13.79 6.58
C SER A 166 -8.96 12.73 7.57
N ASN A 167 -8.06 11.99 8.26
CA ASN A 167 -8.49 11.10 9.34
C ASN A 167 -9.24 11.84 10.48
N TYR A 168 -9.04 13.15 10.63
CA TYR A 168 -9.78 13.93 11.61
C TYR A 168 -11.21 14.29 11.19
N ASP A 169 -11.57 14.10 9.92
CA ASP A 169 -12.90 14.41 9.40
C ASP A 169 -13.95 13.40 9.88
N SER A 170 -13.51 12.24 10.36
CA SER A 170 -14.38 11.17 10.83
C SER A 170 -13.85 10.52 12.11
N ILE A 171 -14.76 10.31 13.08
CA ILE A 171 -14.46 9.55 14.30
C ILE A 171 -13.97 8.14 13.97
N TYR A 172 -14.55 7.51 12.96
CA TYR A 172 -14.15 6.15 12.56
C TYR A 172 -12.75 6.12 11.95
N ASP A 173 -12.38 7.12 11.16
CA ASP A 173 -11.07 7.18 10.51
C ASP A 173 -9.96 7.43 11.55
N ILE A 174 -10.16 8.35 12.49
CA ILE A 174 -9.17 8.58 13.55
C ILE A 174 -9.07 7.39 14.52
N MET A 175 -10.17 6.68 14.78
CA MET A 175 -10.14 5.41 15.51
C MET A 175 -9.34 4.35 14.76
N GLY A 176 -9.57 4.21 13.45
CA GLY A 176 -8.83 3.32 12.57
C GLY A 176 -7.34 3.64 12.53
N TRP A 177 -7.00 4.94 12.50
CA TRP A 177 -5.62 5.41 12.57
C TRP A 177 -4.91 4.89 13.83
N TYR A 178 -5.48 5.16 15.02
CA TYR A 178 -4.86 4.74 16.28
C TYR A 178 -4.90 3.23 16.49
N ALA A 179 -5.94 2.54 16.05
CA ALA A 179 -5.97 1.08 16.06
C ALA A 179 -4.82 0.50 15.20
N ALA A 180 -4.57 1.09 14.02
CA ALA A 180 -3.45 0.69 13.18
C ALA A 180 -2.09 1.00 13.82
N GLN A 181 -1.95 2.14 14.52
CA GLN A 181 -0.75 2.48 15.27
C GLN A 181 -0.51 1.46 16.41
N ASN A 182 -1.56 1.13 17.16
CA ASN A 182 -1.47 0.18 18.26
C ASN A 182 -0.95 -1.19 17.82
N THR A 183 -1.39 -1.69 16.67
CA THR A 183 -0.87 -2.96 16.12
C THR A 183 0.61 -2.91 15.73
N ARG A 184 1.21 -1.72 15.64
CA ARG A 184 2.65 -1.49 15.39
C ARG A 184 3.41 -1.12 16.65
N ASN A 185 2.74 -1.11 17.81
CA ASN A 185 3.26 -0.59 19.08
C ASN A 185 3.78 0.85 18.95
N THR A 186 3.07 1.69 18.20
CA THR A 186 3.32 3.12 18.02
C THR A 186 2.06 3.92 18.36
N ALA A 187 2.21 5.23 18.59
CA ALA A 187 1.09 6.11 18.90
C ALA A 187 1.24 7.49 18.21
N PHE A 188 1.85 7.50 17.04
CA PHE A 188 2.06 8.74 16.31
C PHE A 188 0.75 9.36 15.86
N THR A 189 0.64 10.68 16.01
CA THR A 189 -0.44 11.46 15.41
C THR A 189 -0.24 11.61 13.90
N PRO A 190 -1.29 11.95 13.15
CA PRO A 190 -1.14 12.31 11.74
C PRO A 190 -0.12 13.43 11.49
N GLU A 191 -0.04 14.42 12.38
CA GLU A 191 0.92 15.53 12.31
C GLU A 191 2.36 15.06 12.44
N GLU A 192 2.66 14.23 13.44
CA GLU A 192 4.00 13.68 13.66
C GLU A 192 4.47 12.86 12.44
N ILE A 193 3.56 12.11 11.84
CA ILE A 193 3.88 11.38 10.61
C ILE A 193 4.07 12.34 9.43
N ASN A 194 3.26 13.39 9.31
CA ASN A 194 3.43 14.40 8.27
C ASN A 194 4.78 15.12 8.38
N GLU A 195 5.23 15.44 9.59
CA GLU A 195 6.56 16.00 9.81
C GLU A 195 7.70 15.04 9.39
N ARG A 196 7.52 13.74 9.61
CA ARG A 196 8.47 12.72 9.14
C ARG A 196 8.50 12.64 7.62
N ILE A 197 7.33 12.61 6.97
CA ILE A 197 7.21 12.56 5.51
C ILE A 197 7.83 13.81 4.87
N ALA A 198 7.62 15.00 5.46
CA ALA A 198 8.20 16.23 4.96
C ALA A 198 9.74 16.19 4.88
N LYS A 199 10.39 15.45 5.78
CA LYS A 199 11.86 15.29 5.85
C LYS A 199 12.42 14.22 4.91
N LEU A 200 11.57 13.37 4.32
CA LEU A 200 12.04 12.33 3.40
C LEU A 200 12.68 12.95 2.17
N THR A 201 13.80 12.40 1.78
CA THR A 201 14.61 12.86 0.65
C THR A 201 14.36 11.99 -0.59
N ARG A 202 14.90 12.43 -1.71
CA ARG A 202 14.95 11.64 -2.95
C ARG A 202 15.70 10.33 -2.74
N GLU A 203 16.78 10.37 -2.01
CA GLU A 203 17.66 9.23 -1.70
C GLU A 203 16.92 8.18 -0.87
N ASP A 204 16.05 8.59 0.05
CA ASP A 204 15.22 7.68 0.84
C ASP A 204 14.25 6.90 -0.07
N ILE A 205 13.62 7.59 -1.04
CA ILE A 205 12.71 6.96 -2.01
C ILE A 205 13.47 6.00 -2.91
N ILE A 206 14.62 6.38 -3.44
CA ILE A 206 15.46 5.52 -4.29
C ILE A 206 15.91 4.28 -3.52
N SER A 207 16.36 4.46 -2.27
CA SER A 207 16.81 3.36 -1.41
C SER A 207 15.68 2.39 -1.13
N CYS A 208 14.49 2.89 -0.81
CA CYS A 208 13.30 2.10 -0.61
C CYS A 208 12.91 1.34 -1.89
N ALA A 209 12.81 2.03 -3.03
CA ALA A 209 12.42 1.44 -4.32
C ALA A 209 13.31 0.24 -4.70
N LYS A 210 14.63 0.35 -4.48
CA LYS A 210 15.62 -0.71 -4.79
C LYS A 210 15.44 -1.99 -3.97
N THR A 211 14.74 -1.94 -2.84
CA THR A 211 14.47 -3.13 -2.02
C THR A 211 13.34 -3.99 -2.56
N PHE A 212 12.46 -3.42 -3.38
CA PHE A 212 11.33 -4.15 -3.93
C PHE A 212 11.77 -5.09 -5.06
N LYS A 213 11.56 -6.38 -4.85
CA LYS A 213 11.91 -7.44 -5.79
C LYS A 213 10.65 -8.07 -6.37
N PRO A 214 10.62 -8.39 -7.68
CA PRO A 214 9.49 -9.06 -8.29
C PRO A 214 9.26 -10.43 -7.63
N ASP A 215 7.99 -10.78 -7.40
CA ASP A 215 7.59 -12.03 -6.75
C ASP A 215 6.59 -12.84 -7.58
N THR A 216 5.51 -12.19 -8.04
CA THR A 216 4.43 -12.89 -8.76
C THR A 216 3.79 -11.95 -9.77
N VAL A 217 3.49 -12.47 -10.94
CA VAL A 217 2.59 -11.87 -11.92
C VAL A 217 1.39 -12.79 -12.08
N PHE A 218 0.19 -12.26 -11.88
CA PHE A 218 -1.06 -12.99 -12.07
C PHE A 218 -1.90 -12.27 -13.12
N VAL A 219 -2.36 -13.02 -14.11
CA VAL A 219 -3.17 -12.52 -15.23
C VAL A 219 -4.51 -13.25 -15.26
N ILE A 220 -5.59 -12.51 -15.34
CA ILE A 220 -6.88 -13.01 -15.80
C ILE A 220 -7.03 -12.55 -17.24
N ARG A 221 -6.96 -13.50 -18.18
CA ARG A 221 -7.08 -13.21 -19.61
C ARG A 221 -8.51 -13.43 -20.07
N GLY A 222 -9.07 -12.49 -20.84
CA GLY A 222 -10.33 -12.67 -21.55
C GLY A 222 -10.25 -13.80 -22.57
N GLU A 223 -11.35 -14.53 -22.75
CA GLU A 223 -11.42 -15.64 -23.74
C GLU A 223 -11.54 -15.16 -25.18
N GLU A 224 -12.08 -13.95 -25.39
CA GLU A 224 -12.10 -13.32 -26.70
C GLU A 224 -10.71 -12.75 -27.02
N GLU A 225 -10.10 -13.24 -28.10
CA GLU A 225 -8.92 -12.60 -28.67
C GLU A 225 -9.40 -11.27 -29.27
N GLU A 226 -9.12 -10.16 -28.61
CA GLU A 226 -9.21 -8.86 -29.23
C GLU A 226 -8.16 -8.81 -30.34
N ASP A 227 -8.61 -8.67 -31.58
CA ASP A 227 -7.74 -8.36 -32.73
C ASP A 227 -7.09 -7.00 -32.42
N CYS A 228 -5.85 -7.02 -32.01
CA CYS A 228 -5.07 -5.82 -31.88
C CYS A 228 -4.54 -5.47 -33.28
N ASP A 229 -5.28 -4.63 -33.96
CA ASP A 229 -4.77 -3.99 -35.18
C ASP A 229 -3.44 -3.28 -34.85
N GLU A 230 -2.43 -3.53 -35.67
CA GLU A 230 -1.07 -2.97 -35.61
C GLU A 230 -1.04 -1.43 -35.74
#